data_fbfb7db6fac2ca8380ef4e871a2fb400
#
_entry.id   fbfb7db6fac2ca8380ef4e871a2fb400
#
_cell.length_a   1.000
_cell.length_b   1.000
_cell.length_c   1.000
_cell.angle_alpha   90.00
_cell.angle_beta   90.00
_cell.angle_gamma   90.00
#
_symmetry.space_group_name_H-M   'P 1'
#
loop_
_entity.id
_entity.type
_entity.pdbx_description
1 polymer ?
#
loop_
_entity_poly.entity_id
_entity_poly.type
_entity_poly.pdbx_seq_one_letter_code
_entity_poly.pdbx_strand_id
1 'polypeptide(L)'
;GIVKENPTFVLLLGMCPTLGTTSSAINGMGMGLATMFVLICSNVVISLIKKLVPDMVRIPIFVVVIASFVTLLQMIMQAYVPALYATLGLFIPLIVVNCILLGRAEAFAAKNTPLASFFDGLGMGLGFTIALTILGGVREFLGTGKLFNIALMPENYGMLIFVLAPGAFIALGYLIAIVNKLKKA
;
A
#
# COMPACT_ATOMS: atom_id res chain seq x y z
N GLY A 1 -13.95 -0.08 3.41
CA GLY A 1 -12.52 -0.18 3.20
C GLY A 1 -11.71 -0.69 4.39
N ILE A 2 -11.98 -0.22 5.63
CA ILE A 2 -11.04 -0.48 6.76
C ILE A 2 -11.17 -1.90 7.31
N VAL A 3 -12.38 -2.41 7.54
CA VAL A 3 -12.60 -3.71 8.20
C VAL A 3 -13.26 -4.73 7.27
N LYS A 4 -14.39 -4.39 6.65
CA LYS A 4 -15.16 -5.34 5.81
C LYS A 4 -14.50 -5.61 4.46
N GLU A 5 -13.86 -4.61 3.87
CA GLU A 5 -13.24 -4.65 2.52
C GLU A 5 -11.78 -4.19 2.60
N ASN A 6 -11.02 -4.70 3.56
CA ASN A 6 -9.60 -4.36 3.64
C ASN A 6 -8.87 -4.89 2.40
N PRO A 7 -8.14 -4.03 1.65
CA PRO A 7 -7.54 -4.42 0.39
C PRO A 7 -6.51 -5.54 0.55
N THR A 8 -5.72 -5.52 1.60
CA THR A 8 -4.65 -6.50 1.80
C THR A 8 -5.15 -7.79 2.42
N PHE A 9 -5.98 -7.73 3.48
CA PHE A 9 -6.39 -8.92 4.23
C PHE A 9 -7.62 -9.62 3.66
N VAL A 10 -8.47 -8.93 2.91
CA VAL A 10 -9.70 -9.48 2.35
C VAL A 10 -9.63 -9.66 0.84
N LEU A 11 -9.18 -8.64 0.12
CA LEU A 11 -9.11 -8.66 -1.34
C LEU A 11 -7.78 -9.20 -1.86
N LEU A 12 -6.75 -9.35 -1.00
CA LEU A 12 -5.38 -9.77 -1.35
C LEU A 12 -4.76 -8.91 -2.47
N LEU A 13 -5.15 -7.64 -2.52
CA LEU A 13 -4.62 -6.65 -3.47
C LEU A 13 -3.44 -5.90 -2.85
N GLY A 14 -2.48 -5.52 -3.69
CA GLY A 14 -1.31 -4.77 -3.24
C GLY A 14 -0.25 -5.61 -2.53
N MET A 15 -0.16 -6.88 -2.86
CA MET A 15 0.83 -7.81 -2.26
C MET A 15 2.27 -7.42 -2.58
N CYS A 16 2.54 -6.90 -3.79
CA CYS A 16 3.89 -6.57 -4.23
C CYS A 16 4.60 -5.56 -3.30
N PRO A 17 4.05 -4.36 -3.05
CA PRO A 17 4.65 -3.45 -2.08
C PRO A 17 4.55 -3.97 -0.64
N THR A 18 3.50 -4.73 -0.32
CA THR A 18 3.34 -5.32 1.01
C THR A 18 4.50 -6.24 1.38
N LEU A 19 5.00 -7.05 0.46
CA LEU A 19 6.14 -7.94 0.71
C LEU A 19 7.48 -7.23 0.67
N GLY A 20 7.64 -6.23 -0.20
CA GLY A 20 8.90 -5.54 -0.43
C GLY A 20 9.22 -4.46 0.61
N THR A 21 8.23 -3.68 1.03
CA THR A 21 8.46 -2.48 1.86
C THR A 21 8.24 -2.66 3.35
N THR A 22 7.66 -3.77 3.77
CA THR A 22 7.32 -4.04 5.18
C THR A 22 8.46 -4.62 6.02
N SER A 23 9.71 -4.35 5.66
CA SER A 23 10.88 -4.70 6.49
C SER A 23 10.92 -3.90 7.80
N SER A 24 10.32 -2.72 7.84
CA SER A 24 10.14 -1.87 9.01
C SER A 24 8.74 -1.27 9.05
N ALA A 25 8.20 -1.05 10.26
CA ALA A 25 6.89 -0.42 10.45
C ALA A 25 6.84 1.00 9.87
N ILE A 26 7.93 1.76 10.02
CA ILE A 26 8.04 3.14 9.49
C ILE A 26 7.99 3.13 7.96
N ASN A 27 8.71 2.22 7.32
CA ASN A 27 8.70 2.08 5.86
C ASN A 27 7.32 1.65 5.35
N GLY A 28 6.67 0.71 6.04
CA GLY A 28 5.31 0.28 5.72
C GLY A 28 4.29 1.42 5.82
N MET A 29 4.38 2.22 6.88
CA MET A 29 3.52 3.39 7.07
C MET A 29 3.78 4.47 6.00
N GLY A 30 5.04 4.78 5.70
CA GLY A 30 5.41 5.75 4.67
C GLY A 30 4.91 5.34 3.29
N MET A 31 5.08 4.08 2.92
CA MET A 31 4.59 3.54 1.65
C MET A 31 3.06 3.51 1.58
N GLY A 32 2.40 3.18 2.69
CA GLY A 32 0.94 3.21 2.79
C GLY A 32 0.36 4.60 2.56
N LEU A 33 0.93 5.63 3.23
CA LEU A 33 0.52 7.02 3.07
C LEU A 33 0.78 7.53 1.65
N ALA A 34 1.93 7.21 1.07
CA ALA A 34 2.27 7.54 -0.31
C ALA A 34 1.25 6.95 -1.30
N THR A 35 0.93 5.67 -1.13
CA THR A 35 -0.06 4.97 -1.96
C THR A 35 -1.46 5.56 -1.78
N MET A 36 -1.85 5.91 -0.55
CA MET A 36 -3.13 6.54 -0.26
C MET A 36 -3.27 7.88 -0.97
N PHE A 37 -2.24 8.73 -0.93
CA PHE A 37 -2.23 10.01 -1.61
C PHE A 37 -2.42 9.86 -3.13
N VAL A 38 -1.62 8.98 -3.76
CA VAL A 38 -1.74 8.71 -5.20
C VAL A 38 -3.10 8.13 -5.55
N LEU A 39 -3.63 7.21 -4.72
CA LEU A 39 -4.94 6.59 -4.94
C LEU A 39 -6.08 7.61 -4.93
N ILE A 40 -6.08 8.55 -3.99
CA ILE A 40 -7.08 9.61 -3.92
C ILE A 40 -7.02 10.51 -5.15
N CYS A 41 -5.81 11.03 -5.47
CA CYS A 41 -5.63 11.94 -6.60
C CYS A 41 -5.97 11.28 -7.93
N SER A 42 -5.47 10.06 -8.17
CA SER A 42 -5.72 9.34 -9.41
C SER A 42 -7.19 8.95 -9.57
N ASN A 43 -7.86 8.48 -8.53
CA ASN A 43 -9.29 8.13 -8.59
C ASN A 43 -10.17 9.34 -8.93
N VAL A 44 -9.89 10.50 -8.36
CA VAL A 44 -10.63 11.74 -8.67
C VAL A 44 -10.43 12.13 -10.13
N VAL A 45 -9.18 12.17 -10.61
CA VAL A 45 -8.88 12.55 -12.01
C VAL A 45 -9.45 11.54 -13.00
N ILE A 46 -9.31 10.25 -12.74
CA ILE A 46 -9.87 9.19 -13.59
C ILE A 46 -11.40 9.32 -13.67
N SER A 47 -12.07 9.58 -12.55
CA SER A 47 -13.51 9.80 -12.53
C SER A 47 -13.96 11.04 -13.31
N LEU A 48 -13.11 12.07 -13.41
CA LEU A 48 -13.39 13.26 -14.23
C LEU A 48 -13.23 12.97 -15.72
N ILE A 49 -12.19 12.26 -16.13
CA ILE A 49 -11.87 12.00 -17.54
C ILE A 49 -12.58 10.77 -18.13
N LYS A 50 -13.29 9.99 -17.32
CA LYS A 50 -13.91 8.72 -17.75
C LYS A 50 -14.83 8.83 -18.98
N LYS A 51 -15.48 9.98 -19.18
CA LYS A 51 -16.35 10.24 -20.34
C LYS A 51 -15.57 10.45 -21.64
N LEU A 52 -14.30 10.80 -21.54
CA LEU A 52 -13.44 11.10 -22.68
C LEU A 52 -12.65 9.87 -23.15
N VAL A 53 -12.55 8.85 -22.30
CA VAL A 53 -11.70 7.67 -22.53
C VAL A 53 -12.53 6.54 -23.14
N PRO A 54 -12.22 6.10 -24.40
CA PRO A 54 -12.85 4.92 -24.98
C PRO A 54 -12.38 3.63 -24.26
N ASP A 55 -13.26 2.62 -24.25
CA ASP A 55 -13.02 1.36 -23.51
C ASP A 55 -11.76 0.61 -23.97
N MET A 56 -11.40 0.72 -25.24
CA MET A 56 -10.24 0.02 -25.83
C MET A 56 -8.88 0.46 -25.25
N VAL A 57 -8.75 1.72 -24.83
CA VAL A 57 -7.47 2.33 -24.36
C VAL A 57 -7.54 2.78 -22.90
N ARG A 58 -8.50 2.27 -22.14
CA ARG A 58 -8.75 2.68 -20.75
C ARG A 58 -7.56 2.41 -19.82
N ILE A 59 -7.05 1.18 -19.83
CA ILE A 59 -5.95 0.75 -18.94
C ILE A 59 -4.67 1.55 -19.18
N PRO A 60 -4.16 1.71 -20.43
CA PRO A 60 -2.98 2.54 -20.68
C PRO A 60 -3.12 3.99 -20.20
N ILE A 61 -4.29 4.60 -20.39
CA ILE A 61 -4.54 5.98 -19.94
C ILE A 61 -4.52 6.07 -18.41
N PHE A 62 -5.11 5.12 -17.70
CA PHE A 62 -5.07 5.09 -16.24
C PHE A 62 -3.65 4.94 -15.70
N VAL A 63 -2.84 4.08 -16.34
CA VAL A 63 -1.41 3.93 -15.98
C VAL A 63 -0.65 5.24 -16.15
N VAL A 64 -0.86 5.98 -17.24
CA VAL A 64 -0.21 7.29 -17.49
C VAL A 64 -0.62 8.31 -16.42
N VAL A 65 -1.89 8.39 -16.06
CA VAL A 65 -2.38 9.30 -15.00
C VAL A 65 -1.74 8.95 -13.65
N ILE A 66 -1.75 7.68 -13.28
CA ILE A 66 -1.14 7.21 -12.03
C ILE A 66 0.36 7.49 -12.02
N ALA A 67 1.06 7.22 -13.13
CA ALA A 67 2.50 7.48 -13.27
C ALA A 67 2.84 8.96 -13.09
N SER A 68 2.02 9.87 -13.63
CA SER A 68 2.19 11.32 -13.45
C SER A 68 2.12 11.72 -11.97
N PHE A 69 1.13 11.20 -11.23
CA PHE A 69 1.02 11.48 -9.79
C PHE A 69 2.15 10.84 -8.98
N VAL A 70 2.59 9.65 -9.34
CA VAL A 70 3.73 8.99 -8.69
C VAL A 70 5.02 9.78 -8.90
N THR A 71 5.25 10.32 -10.11
CA THR A 71 6.42 11.16 -10.39
C THR A 71 6.38 12.46 -9.56
N LEU A 72 5.21 13.10 -9.45
CA LEU A 72 5.05 14.28 -8.59
C LEU A 72 5.33 13.94 -7.12
N LEU A 73 4.78 12.83 -6.63
CA LEU A 73 5.04 12.35 -5.28
C LEU A 73 6.54 12.10 -5.05
N GLN A 74 7.22 11.49 -6.02
CA GLN A 74 8.65 11.21 -5.95
C GLN A 74 9.47 12.50 -5.80
N MET A 75 9.15 13.53 -6.58
CA MET A 75 9.80 14.85 -6.48
C MET A 75 9.54 15.50 -5.12
N ILE A 76 8.31 15.44 -4.61
CA ILE A 76 7.95 15.97 -3.29
C ILE A 76 8.70 15.24 -2.19
N MET A 77 8.73 13.92 -2.21
CA MET A 77 9.45 13.13 -1.21
C MET A 77 10.96 13.39 -1.24
N GLN A 78 11.55 13.55 -2.40
CA GLN A 78 12.96 13.88 -2.54
C GLN A 78 13.31 15.26 -1.97
N ALA A 79 12.40 16.22 -2.09
CA ALA A 79 12.61 17.58 -1.58
C ALA A 79 12.40 17.69 -0.06
N TYR A 80 11.38 17.04 0.50
CA TYR A 80 10.96 17.24 1.90
C TYR A 80 11.42 16.14 2.85
N VAL A 81 11.55 14.89 2.39
CA VAL A 81 11.88 13.73 3.25
C VAL A 81 12.94 12.85 2.57
N PRO A 82 14.18 13.34 2.40
CA PRO A 82 15.24 12.61 1.67
C PRO A 82 15.64 11.31 2.37
N ALA A 83 15.54 11.22 3.70
CA ALA A 83 15.85 10.01 4.45
C ALA A 83 14.89 8.85 4.11
N LEU A 84 13.59 9.13 4.03
CA LEU A 84 12.58 8.14 3.64
C LEU A 84 12.67 7.82 2.15
N TYR A 85 13.00 8.80 1.33
CA TYR A 85 13.22 8.60 -0.10
C TYR A 85 14.40 7.65 -0.38
N ALA A 86 15.48 7.73 0.39
CA ALA A 86 16.63 6.83 0.24
C ALA A 86 16.27 5.36 0.46
N THR A 87 15.32 5.07 1.35
CA THR A 87 14.87 3.70 1.65
C THR A 87 13.74 3.22 0.74
N LEU A 88 12.82 4.10 0.37
CA LEU A 88 11.62 3.76 -0.41
C LEU A 88 11.73 4.05 -1.91
N GLY A 89 12.77 4.78 -2.35
CA GLY A 89 12.88 5.26 -3.73
C GLY A 89 12.82 4.18 -4.80
N LEU A 90 13.33 2.99 -4.52
CA LEU A 90 13.24 1.82 -5.42
C LEU A 90 11.82 1.24 -5.51
N PHE A 91 10.99 1.46 -4.48
CA PHE A 91 9.65 0.90 -4.39
C PHE A 91 8.55 1.88 -4.84
N ILE A 92 8.86 3.18 -4.95
CA ILE A 92 7.91 4.20 -5.42
C ILE A 92 7.39 3.90 -6.83
N PRO A 93 8.21 3.50 -7.82
CA PRO A 93 7.71 3.13 -9.13
C PRO A 93 6.75 1.93 -9.12
N LEU A 94 6.85 1.05 -8.13
CA LEU A 94 5.91 -0.08 -7.96
C LEU A 94 4.48 0.37 -7.61
N ILE A 95 4.30 1.61 -7.14
CA ILE A 95 2.98 2.19 -6.91
C ILE A 95 2.20 2.30 -8.22
N VAL A 96 2.86 2.61 -9.34
CA VAL A 96 2.21 2.75 -10.66
C VAL A 96 1.48 1.48 -11.09
N VAL A 97 2.12 0.34 -10.89
CA VAL A 97 1.59 -0.99 -11.29
C VAL A 97 0.89 -1.70 -10.13
N ASN A 98 0.62 -1.01 -9.05
CA ASN A 98 -0.02 -1.59 -7.88
C ASN A 98 -1.46 -2.01 -8.21
N CYS A 99 -1.77 -3.28 -7.92
CA CYS A 99 -3.09 -3.88 -8.16
C CYS A 99 -4.24 -3.11 -7.48
N ILE A 100 -3.98 -2.45 -6.34
CA ILE A 100 -4.98 -1.63 -5.66
C ILE A 100 -5.36 -0.42 -6.51
N LEU A 101 -4.36 0.33 -7.02
CA LEU A 101 -4.63 1.53 -7.81
C LEU A 101 -5.35 1.19 -9.11
N LEU A 102 -4.83 0.24 -9.87
CA LEU A 102 -5.43 -0.19 -11.14
C LEU A 102 -6.80 -0.82 -10.92
N GLY A 103 -6.94 -1.68 -9.91
CA GLY A 103 -8.19 -2.34 -9.60
C GLY A 103 -9.29 -1.36 -9.16
N ARG A 104 -8.97 -0.36 -8.35
CA ARG A 104 -9.95 0.67 -7.93
C ARG A 104 -10.22 1.70 -9.01
N ALA A 105 -9.23 2.06 -9.81
CA ALA A 105 -9.41 2.92 -10.96
C ALA A 105 -10.46 2.36 -11.93
N GLU A 106 -10.39 1.09 -12.26
CA GLU A 106 -11.30 0.44 -13.19
C GLU A 106 -12.62 0.01 -12.54
N ALA A 107 -12.57 -0.63 -11.37
CA ALA A 107 -13.77 -1.16 -10.72
C ALA A 107 -14.68 -0.06 -10.18
N PHE A 108 -14.14 1.03 -9.69
CA PHE A 108 -14.89 2.07 -8.97
C PHE A 108 -14.81 3.44 -9.61
N ALA A 109 -13.62 4.02 -9.82
CA ALA A 109 -13.48 5.40 -10.29
C ALA A 109 -14.04 5.61 -11.71
N ALA A 110 -13.87 4.64 -12.59
CA ALA A 110 -14.41 4.69 -13.96
C ALA A 110 -15.95 4.67 -14.00
N LYS A 111 -16.63 4.22 -12.96
CA LYS A 111 -18.11 4.05 -12.93
C LYS A 111 -18.83 5.07 -12.07
N ASN A 112 -18.18 5.59 -11.02
CA ASN A 112 -18.78 6.45 -10.00
C ASN A 112 -18.43 7.93 -10.16
N THR A 113 -19.06 8.77 -9.36
CA THR A 113 -18.80 10.22 -9.30
C THR A 113 -17.45 10.53 -8.65
N PRO A 114 -16.83 11.69 -8.94
CA PRO A 114 -15.54 12.05 -8.35
C PRO A 114 -15.55 12.11 -6.82
N LEU A 115 -16.67 12.57 -6.23
CA LEU A 115 -16.82 12.66 -4.78
C LEU A 115 -16.84 11.28 -4.12
N ALA A 116 -17.59 10.33 -4.70
CA ALA A 116 -17.62 8.95 -4.23
C ALA A 116 -16.25 8.28 -4.37
N SER A 117 -15.54 8.57 -5.47
CA SER A 117 -14.18 8.05 -5.73
C SER A 117 -13.14 8.60 -4.76
N PHE A 118 -13.31 9.85 -4.28
CA PHE A 118 -12.48 10.42 -3.23
C PHE A 118 -12.63 9.66 -1.91
N PHE A 119 -13.86 9.46 -1.43
CA PHE A 119 -14.10 8.73 -0.18
C PHE A 119 -13.71 7.25 -0.25
N ASP A 120 -13.89 6.64 -1.41
CA ASP A 120 -13.42 5.27 -1.64
C ASP A 120 -11.89 5.18 -1.57
N GLY A 121 -11.19 6.08 -2.24
CA GLY A 121 -9.73 6.17 -2.20
C GLY A 121 -9.20 6.38 -0.77
N LEU A 122 -9.87 7.22 0.01
CA LEU A 122 -9.54 7.47 1.42
C LEU A 122 -9.73 6.20 2.27
N GLY A 123 -10.88 5.54 2.16
CA GLY A 123 -11.19 4.34 2.92
C GLY A 123 -10.28 3.15 2.59
N MET A 124 -10.01 2.93 1.29
CA MET A 124 -9.11 1.86 0.85
C MET A 124 -7.64 2.18 1.16
N GLY A 125 -7.22 3.42 0.98
CA GLY A 125 -5.85 3.86 1.30
C GLY A 125 -5.54 3.75 2.79
N LEU A 126 -6.46 4.15 3.67
CA LEU A 126 -6.32 3.96 5.12
C LEU A 126 -6.25 2.49 5.49
N GLY A 127 -7.14 1.66 4.94
CA GLY A 127 -7.12 0.21 5.18
C GLY A 127 -5.80 -0.42 4.76
N PHE A 128 -5.23 0.01 3.64
CA PHE A 128 -3.93 -0.44 3.15
C PHE A 128 -2.78 0.01 4.06
N THR A 129 -2.77 1.27 4.47
CA THR A 129 -1.75 1.83 5.38
C THR A 129 -1.73 1.10 6.71
N ILE A 130 -2.89 0.84 7.30
CA ILE A 130 -3.01 0.09 8.56
C ILE A 130 -2.47 -1.35 8.38
N ALA A 131 -2.84 -2.02 7.30
CA ALA A 131 -2.38 -3.37 7.00
C ALA A 131 -0.86 -3.44 6.84
N LEU A 132 -0.25 -2.51 6.10
CA LEU A 132 1.20 -2.41 5.93
C LEU A 132 1.93 -2.12 7.24
N THR A 133 1.38 -1.24 8.07
CA THR A 133 1.97 -0.89 9.37
C THR A 133 1.94 -2.06 10.33
N ILE A 134 0.83 -2.79 10.41
CA ILE A 134 0.70 -3.99 11.25
C ILE A 134 1.68 -5.07 10.79
N LEU A 135 1.71 -5.37 9.49
CA LEU A 135 2.60 -6.37 8.94
C LEU A 135 4.07 -5.98 9.12
N GLY A 136 4.41 -4.72 8.86
CA GLY A 136 5.75 -4.18 9.08
C GLY A 136 6.18 -4.25 10.55
N GLY A 137 5.28 -3.92 11.48
CA GLY A 137 5.51 -4.03 12.92
C GLY A 137 5.75 -5.46 13.38
N VAL A 138 4.93 -6.40 12.92
CA VAL A 138 5.12 -7.84 13.25
C VAL A 138 6.44 -8.36 12.70
N ARG A 139 6.80 -8.02 11.47
CA ARG A 139 8.07 -8.44 10.85
C ARG A 139 9.28 -7.80 11.53
N GLU A 140 9.20 -6.52 11.87
CA GLU A 140 10.27 -5.81 12.59
C GLU A 140 10.48 -6.41 13.99
N PHE A 141 9.39 -6.71 14.70
CA PHE A 141 9.44 -7.33 16.01
C PHE A 141 10.05 -8.73 15.98
N LEU A 142 9.63 -9.59 15.05
CA LEU A 142 10.14 -10.95 14.92
C LEU A 142 11.54 -11.02 14.31
N GLY A 143 11.87 -10.10 13.41
CA GLY A 143 13.15 -10.10 12.68
C GLY A 143 14.31 -9.47 13.43
N THR A 144 14.06 -8.34 14.10
CA THR A 144 15.11 -7.56 14.78
C THR A 144 14.85 -7.31 16.26
N GLY A 145 13.69 -7.70 16.78
CA GLY A 145 13.29 -7.40 18.15
C GLY A 145 13.07 -5.91 18.45
N LYS A 146 12.99 -5.09 17.41
CA LYS A 146 12.72 -3.66 17.48
C LYS A 146 11.28 -3.38 17.05
N LEU A 147 10.68 -2.35 17.62
CA LEU A 147 9.40 -1.83 17.16
C LEU A 147 9.53 -0.31 16.97
N PHE A 148 9.22 0.21 15.77
CA PHE A 148 9.45 1.61 15.41
C PHE A 148 10.88 2.09 15.71
N ASN A 149 11.87 1.24 15.45
CA ASN A 149 13.29 1.52 15.70
C ASN A 149 13.69 1.62 17.19
N ILE A 150 12.80 1.23 18.11
CA ILE A 150 13.07 1.15 19.56
C ILE A 150 13.40 -0.30 19.91
N ALA A 151 14.58 -0.55 20.47
CA ALA A 151 15.01 -1.90 20.86
C ALA A 151 14.19 -2.37 22.07
N LEU A 152 13.33 -3.38 21.87
CA LEU A 152 12.58 -4.06 22.95
C LEU A 152 13.24 -5.34 23.44
N MET A 153 14.06 -5.98 22.58
CA MET A 153 14.75 -7.23 22.91
C MET A 153 16.24 -7.15 22.55
N PRO A 154 17.12 -7.92 23.24
CA PRO A 154 18.52 -8.03 22.87
C PRO A 154 18.69 -8.61 21.46
N GLU A 155 19.64 -8.08 20.70
CA GLU A 155 19.85 -8.37 19.26
C GLU A 155 20.12 -9.86 18.92
N ASN A 156 20.40 -10.70 19.92
CA ASN A 156 20.72 -12.11 19.73
C ASN A 156 19.53 -13.02 19.37
N TYR A 157 18.29 -12.53 19.43
CA TYR A 157 17.06 -13.32 19.18
C TYR A 157 16.39 -13.00 17.83
N GLY A 158 16.98 -12.13 17.00
CA GLY A 158 16.42 -11.77 15.69
C GLY A 158 16.47 -12.95 14.70
N MET A 159 15.30 -13.41 14.24
CA MET A 159 15.21 -14.39 13.16
C MET A 159 15.32 -13.70 11.81
N LEU A 160 16.49 -13.77 11.18
CA LEU A 160 16.78 -13.16 9.88
C LEU A 160 15.79 -13.58 8.78
N ILE A 161 15.19 -14.75 8.92
CA ILE A 161 14.21 -15.29 7.96
C ILE A 161 12.96 -14.40 7.83
N PHE A 162 12.56 -13.71 8.92
CA PHE A 162 11.40 -12.81 8.90
C PHE A 162 11.69 -11.44 8.27
N VAL A 163 12.95 -11.05 8.17
CA VAL A 163 13.38 -9.85 7.42
C VAL A 163 13.34 -10.12 5.91
N LEU A 164 13.63 -11.36 5.51
CA LEU A 164 13.62 -11.80 4.12
C LEU A 164 12.17 -12.00 3.58
N ALA A 165 12.03 -12.03 2.26
CA ALA A 165 10.75 -12.21 1.58
C ALA A 165 9.95 -13.47 2.01
N PRO A 166 10.55 -14.66 2.23
CA PRO A 166 9.81 -15.83 2.71
C PRO A 166 9.10 -15.60 4.05
N GLY A 167 9.74 -14.88 4.97
CA GLY A 167 9.13 -14.53 6.25
C GLY A 167 7.93 -13.59 6.12
N ALA A 168 7.94 -12.73 5.12
CA ALA A 168 6.79 -11.87 4.82
C ALA A 168 5.54 -12.68 4.45
N PHE A 169 5.69 -13.74 3.65
CA PHE A 169 4.58 -14.65 3.30
C PHE A 169 4.04 -15.38 4.53
N ILE A 170 4.91 -15.89 5.40
CA ILE A 170 4.52 -16.59 6.62
C ILE A 170 3.76 -15.63 7.55
N ALA A 171 4.32 -14.44 7.81
CA ALA A 171 3.68 -13.43 8.66
C ALA A 171 2.32 -12.98 8.10
N LEU A 172 2.23 -12.76 6.79
CA LEU A 172 0.99 -12.39 6.13
C LEU A 172 -0.06 -13.52 6.22
N GLY A 173 0.34 -14.77 6.00
CA GLY A 173 -0.54 -15.93 6.13
C GLY A 173 -1.13 -16.07 7.54
N TYR A 174 -0.31 -15.89 8.58
CA TYR A 174 -0.78 -15.87 9.97
C TYR A 174 -1.75 -14.72 10.25
N LEU A 175 -1.45 -13.52 9.79
CA LEU A 175 -2.33 -12.36 9.97
C LEU A 175 -3.68 -12.56 9.28
N ILE A 176 -3.69 -13.08 8.05
CA ILE A 176 -4.93 -13.40 7.33
C ILE A 176 -5.74 -14.44 8.08
N ALA A 177 -5.11 -15.50 8.59
CA ALA A 177 -5.78 -16.53 9.38
C ALA A 177 -6.42 -15.95 10.65
N ILE A 178 -5.71 -15.09 11.38
CA ILE A 178 -6.21 -14.41 12.58
C ILE A 178 -7.40 -13.50 12.24
N VAL A 179 -7.27 -12.67 11.22
CA VAL A 179 -8.34 -11.75 10.77
C VAL A 179 -9.59 -12.53 10.36
N ASN A 180 -9.43 -13.63 9.61
CA ASN A 180 -10.56 -14.46 9.20
C ASN A 180 -11.21 -15.18 10.39
N LYS A 181 -10.44 -15.60 11.38
CA LYS A 181 -10.98 -16.20 12.61
C LYS A 181 -11.78 -15.18 13.42
N LEU A 182 -11.26 -13.96 13.57
CA LEU A 182 -11.97 -12.85 14.25
C LEU A 182 -13.24 -12.41 13.53
N LYS A 183 -13.25 -12.49 12.19
CA LYS A 183 -14.40 -12.12 11.39
C LYS A 183 -15.51 -13.17 11.40
N LYS A 184 -15.17 -14.42 11.75
CA LYS A 184 -16.10 -15.56 11.80
C LYS A 184 -16.68 -15.80 13.21
N ALA A 185 -16.08 -15.18 14.24
CA ALA A 185 -16.57 -15.14 15.60
C ALA A 185 -17.47 -13.92 15.82
#